data_cf49ce658b5517de03b1ddfa93e61690
#
_entry.id   cf49ce658b5517de03b1ddfa93e61690
#
_cell.length_a   1.000
_cell.length_b   1.000
_cell.length_c   1.000
_cell.angle_alpha   90.00
_cell.angle_beta   90.00
_cell.angle_gamma   90.00
#
_symmetry.space_group_name_H-M   'P 1'
#
loop_
_entity.id
_entity.type
_entity.pdbx_description
1 polymer ?
#
loop_
_entity_poly.entity_id
_entity_poly.type
_entity_poly.pdbx_seq_one_letter_code
_entity_poly.pdbx_strand_id
1 'polypeptide(L)'
;MNRSNLYRKRLMLLSALMFAASLSLSSGARAQDLVVPPQAAPPPMVYIPKEARTQLLSARDEKARTRLSLELAETRLARAEQQTELKQFNAATADLGVYQALMEDALQHLYRAGGTGGSRDLFKRIEQSLHKHAARVEGMRRTTPGEFAGNLRALGKLVRDLRTEALEAFYDDSIM
;
A
#
# COMPACT_ATOMS: atom_id res chain seq x y z
N MET A 1 -72.48 -15.75 53.54
CA MET A 1 -71.68 -15.23 52.46
C MET A 1 -70.22 -15.15 52.87
N ASN A 2 -69.35 -16.03 52.33
CA ASN A 2 -68.13 -16.54 52.99
C ASN A 2 -66.95 -15.60 52.74
N ARG A 3 -66.45 -14.89 53.74
CA ARG A 3 -65.35 -13.93 53.66
C ARG A 3 -64.01 -14.54 53.17
N SER A 4 -63.87 -15.85 53.29
CA SER A 4 -62.67 -16.58 52.87
C SER A 4 -62.43 -16.61 51.36
N ASN A 5 -63.47 -16.47 50.52
CA ASN A 5 -63.37 -16.49 49.11
C ASN A 5 -62.86 -15.15 48.47
N LEU A 6 -63.06 -14.03 49.24
CA LEU A 6 -62.59 -12.72 48.79
C LEU A 6 -61.05 -12.57 48.90
N TYR A 7 -60.47 -13.15 49.95
CA TYR A 7 -59.03 -13.09 50.22
C TYR A 7 -58.25 -13.96 49.19
N ARG A 8 -58.81 -15.13 48.83
CA ARG A 8 -58.19 -16.01 47.82
C ARG A 8 -58.15 -15.36 46.42
N LYS A 9 -59.22 -14.67 46.04
CA LYS A 9 -59.28 -13.96 44.74
C LYS A 9 -58.34 -12.74 44.71
N ARG A 10 -58.17 -12.01 45.85
CA ARG A 10 -57.24 -10.89 45.92
C ARG A 10 -55.77 -11.34 45.95
N LEU A 11 -55.48 -12.49 46.58
CA LEU A 11 -54.14 -13.06 46.62
C LEU A 11 -53.69 -13.59 45.26
N MET A 12 -54.60 -14.17 44.46
CA MET A 12 -54.29 -14.64 43.09
C MET A 12 -54.13 -13.48 42.11
N LEU A 13 -54.84 -12.37 42.29
CA LEU A 13 -54.66 -11.15 41.47
C LEU A 13 -53.32 -10.43 41.74
N LEU A 14 -52.85 -10.43 42.98
CA LEU A 14 -51.55 -9.83 43.34
C LEU A 14 -50.36 -10.69 42.84
N SER A 15 -50.48 -12.03 42.81
CA SER A 15 -49.45 -12.91 42.26
C SER A 15 -49.33 -12.85 40.76
N ALA A 16 -50.44 -12.58 40.03
CA ALA A 16 -50.43 -12.41 38.58
C ALA A 16 -49.83 -11.08 38.14
N LEU A 17 -49.90 -10.04 38.98
CA LEU A 17 -49.34 -8.72 38.65
C LEU A 17 -47.82 -8.68 38.87
N MET A 18 -47.27 -9.50 39.75
CA MET A 18 -45.80 -9.57 39.99
C MET A 18 -45.08 -10.39 38.91
N PHE A 19 -45.77 -11.27 38.18
CA PHE A 19 -45.14 -12.08 37.12
C PHE A 19 -45.09 -11.35 35.78
N ALA A 20 -45.89 -10.31 35.57
CA ALA A 20 -45.89 -9.50 34.33
C ALA A 20 -44.81 -8.41 34.32
N ALA A 21 -44.20 -8.09 35.47
CA ALA A 21 -43.18 -7.02 35.57
C ALA A 21 -41.75 -7.51 35.30
N SER A 22 -41.49 -8.83 35.20
CA SER A 22 -40.15 -9.40 35.04
C SER A 22 -39.76 -9.73 33.58
N LEU A 23 -40.60 -9.43 32.58
CA LEU A 23 -40.34 -9.76 31.19
C LEU A 23 -39.85 -8.59 30.30
N SER A 24 -39.52 -7.43 30.89
CA SER A 24 -39.21 -6.23 30.08
C SER A 24 -37.77 -5.75 30.18
N LEU A 25 -36.82 -6.51 30.70
CA LEU A 25 -35.41 -6.13 30.76
C LEU A 25 -34.50 -7.11 29.97
N SER A 26 -35.01 -7.63 28.87
CA SER A 26 -34.12 -8.12 27.82
C SER A 26 -33.76 -6.89 26.97
N SER A 27 -33.06 -5.94 27.51
CA SER A 27 -32.24 -4.99 26.74
C SER A 27 -31.22 -5.86 26.02
N GLY A 28 -31.50 -6.22 24.77
CA GLY A 28 -30.54 -6.78 23.88
C GLY A 28 -29.35 -5.82 23.85
N ALA A 29 -28.32 -6.14 24.60
CA ALA A 29 -27.01 -5.63 24.34
C ALA A 29 -26.70 -6.10 22.93
N ARG A 30 -27.06 -5.26 21.93
CA ARG A 30 -26.43 -5.34 20.62
C ARG A 30 -24.95 -5.17 20.96
N ALA A 31 -24.22 -6.28 20.97
CA ALA A 31 -22.80 -6.22 20.76
C ALA A 31 -22.65 -5.42 19.47
N GLN A 32 -22.35 -4.15 19.58
CA GLN A 32 -21.78 -3.39 18.49
C GLN A 32 -20.49 -4.15 18.21
N ASP A 33 -20.51 -5.00 17.21
CA ASP A 33 -19.29 -5.45 16.58
C ASP A 33 -18.51 -4.15 16.29
N LEU A 34 -17.58 -3.85 17.17
CA LEU A 34 -16.58 -2.84 16.93
C LEU A 34 -15.85 -3.35 15.68
N VAL A 35 -16.32 -2.92 14.52
CA VAL A 35 -15.60 -3.08 13.27
C VAL A 35 -14.33 -2.27 13.48
N VAL A 36 -13.31 -2.92 14.07
CA VAL A 36 -11.97 -2.37 14.15
C VAL A 36 -11.57 -2.14 12.69
N PRO A 37 -11.36 -0.89 12.28
CA PRO A 37 -10.95 -0.64 10.90
C PRO A 37 -9.69 -1.47 10.65
N PRO A 38 -9.57 -2.13 9.49
CA PRO A 38 -8.40 -2.94 9.18
C PRO A 38 -7.15 -2.08 9.36
N GLN A 39 -6.27 -2.54 10.24
CA GLN A 39 -5.04 -1.82 10.53
C GLN A 39 -4.22 -1.76 9.25
N ALA A 40 -3.79 -0.55 8.86
CA ALA A 40 -2.97 -0.37 7.67
C ALA A 40 -1.67 -1.19 7.78
N ALA A 41 -1.30 -1.88 6.71
CA ALA A 41 -0.04 -2.60 6.65
C ALA A 41 1.15 -1.62 6.78
N PRO A 42 2.24 -2.03 7.44
CA PRO A 42 3.41 -1.17 7.58
C PRO A 42 3.97 -0.78 6.21
N PRO A 43 4.62 0.40 6.10
CA PRO A 43 5.27 0.81 4.86
C PRO A 43 6.39 -0.18 4.48
N PRO A 44 6.69 -0.32 3.18
CA PRO A 44 7.77 -1.18 2.72
C PRO A 44 9.12 -0.68 3.24
N MET A 45 10.04 -1.62 3.48
CA MET A 45 11.43 -1.29 3.71
C MET A 45 12.08 -0.88 2.38
N VAL A 46 12.57 0.36 2.30
CA VAL A 46 13.20 0.92 1.10
C VAL A 46 14.71 0.73 1.20
N TYR A 47 15.26 -0.21 0.44
CA TYR A 47 16.70 -0.49 0.41
C TYR A 47 17.10 -1.19 -0.88
N ILE A 48 18.36 -1.06 -1.26
CA ILE A 48 18.98 -1.83 -2.36
C ILE A 48 19.71 -3.03 -1.75
N PRO A 49 19.36 -4.28 -2.14
CA PRO A 49 20.06 -5.49 -1.70
C PRO A 49 21.56 -5.43 -2.00
N LYS A 50 22.37 -6.06 -1.15
CA LYS A 50 23.84 -6.02 -1.25
C LYS A 50 24.35 -6.47 -2.62
N GLU A 51 23.77 -7.53 -3.17
CA GLU A 51 24.13 -8.10 -4.47
C GLU A 51 23.85 -7.11 -5.60
N ALA A 52 22.66 -6.49 -5.59
CA ALA A 52 22.29 -5.46 -6.57
C ALA A 52 23.20 -4.22 -6.45
N ARG A 53 23.52 -3.81 -5.22
CA ARG A 53 24.44 -2.67 -4.98
C ARG A 53 25.83 -2.97 -5.54
N THR A 54 26.36 -4.19 -5.33
CA THR A 54 27.66 -4.60 -5.88
C THR A 54 27.66 -4.56 -7.40
N GLN A 55 26.60 -5.04 -8.04
CA GLN A 55 26.43 -4.98 -9.49
C GLN A 55 26.40 -3.53 -10.01
N LEU A 56 25.64 -2.66 -9.36
CA LEU A 56 25.55 -1.25 -9.70
C LEU A 56 26.90 -0.51 -9.58
N LEU A 57 27.68 -0.85 -8.55
CA LEU A 57 29.03 -0.27 -8.35
C LEU A 57 30.05 -0.78 -9.38
N SER A 58 29.85 -1.97 -9.93
CA SER A 58 30.73 -2.52 -10.97
C SER A 58 30.40 -2.05 -12.39
N ALA A 59 29.33 -1.28 -12.57
CA ALA A 59 28.96 -0.74 -13.88
C ALA A 59 30.04 0.21 -14.42
N ARG A 60 30.40 0.06 -15.70
CA ARG A 60 31.54 0.76 -16.33
C ARG A 60 31.31 2.26 -16.49
N ASP A 61 30.08 2.66 -16.73
CA ASP A 61 29.68 4.04 -17.02
C ASP A 61 28.22 4.28 -16.59
N GLU A 62 27.79 5.52 -16.65
CA GLU A 62 26.45 5.94 -16.26
C GLU A 62 25.35 5.26 -17.07
N LYS A 63 25.58 5.04 -18.37
CA LYS A 63 24.62 4.38 -19.25
C LYS A 63 24.42 2.91 -18.86
N ALA A 64 25.52 2.20 -18.59
CA ALA A 64 25.47 0.81 -18.13
C ALA A 64 24.81 0.71 -16.76
N ARG A 65 25.14 1.62 -15.83
CA ARG A 65 24.54 1.66 -14.50
C ARG A 65 23.04 1.96 -14.55
N THR A 66 22.62 2.98 -15.29
CA THR A 66 21.19 3.33 -15.45
C THR A 66 20.41 2.18 -16.05
N ARG A 67 20.96 1.55 -17.10
CA ARG A 67 20.33 0.38 -17.71
C ARG A 67 20.16 -0.76 -16.71
N LEU A 68 21.18 -1.07 -15.95
CA LEU A 68 21.15 -2.12 -14.94
C LEU A 68 20.14 -1.78 -13.82
N SER A 69 20.09 -0.53 -13.35
CA SER A 69 19.09 -0.10 -12.36
C SER A 69 17.66 -0.32 -12.86
N LEU A 70 17.38 0.03 -14.12
CA LEU A 70 16.07 -0.18 -14.73
C LEU A 70 15.74 -1.67 -14.90
N GLU A 71 16.68 -2.52 -15.29
CA GLU A 71 16.50 -3.97 -15.41
C GLU A 71 16.21 -4.62 -14.05
N LEU A 72 16.93 -4.23 -13.01
CA LEU A 72 16.70 -4.71 -11.65
C LEU A 72 15.34 -4.23 -11.11
N ALA A 73 14.99 -2.96 -11.35
CA ALA A 73 13.69 -2.41 -10.95
C ALA A 73 12.53 -3.12 -11.66
N GLU A 74 12.65 -3.35 -12.98
CA GLU A 74 11.67 -4.12 -13.76
C GLU A 74 11.45 -5.53 -13.19
N THR A 75 12.54 -6.21 -12.86
CA THR A 75 12.48 -7.55 -12.25
C THR A 75 11.74 -7.53 -10.91
N ARG A 76 11.96 -6.51 -10.07
CA ARG A 76 11.27 -6.37 -8.78
C ARG A 76 9.79 -6.06 -8.96
N LEU A 77 9.46 -5.18 -9.90
CA LEU A 77 8.07 -4.84 -10.20
C LEU A 77 7.30 -6.05 -10.74
N ALA A 78 7.88 -6.81 -11.67
CA ALA A 78 7.27 -8.02 -12.21
C ALA A 78 7.03 -9.09 -11.13
N ARG A 79 7.97 -9.27 -10.19
CA ARG A 79 7.79 -10.17 -9.05
C ARG A 79 6.68 -9.70 -8.13
N ALA A 80 6.60 -8.41 -7.83
CA ALA A 80 5.54 -7.85 -7.01
C ALA A 80 4.15 -8.04 -7.65
N GLU A 81 4.03 -7.93 -8.97
CA GLU A 81 2.79 -8.24 -9.70
C GLU A 81 2.40 -9.70 -9.51
N GLN A 82 3.32 -10.62 -9.78
CA GLN A 82 3.08 -12.06 -9.61
C GLN A 82 2.67 -12.40 -8.17
N GLN A 83 3.36 -11.83 -7.18
CA GLN A 83 3.03 -12.02 -5.76
C GLN A 83 1.65 -11.45 -5.41
N THR A 84 1.27 -10.32 -6.01
CA THR A 84 -0.07 -9.72 -5.84
C THR A 84 -1.16 -10.65 -6.39
N GLU A 85 -0.94 -11.24 -7.56
CA GLU A 85 -1.86 -12.23 -8.16
C GLU A 85 -2.00 -13.48 -7.27
N LEU A 86 -0.90 -13.92 -6.65
CA LEU A 86 -0.85 -15.02 -5.69
C LEU A 86 -1.36 -14.63 -4.29
N LYS A 87 -1.82 -13.37 -4.08
CA LYS A 87 -2.27 -12.82 -2.79
C LYS A 87 -1.18 -12.82 -1.69
N GLN A 88 0.09 -12.80 -2.08
CA GLN A 88 1.25 -12.73 -1.20
C GLN A 88 1.64 -11.25 -0.96
N PHE A 89 0.73 -10.48 -0.39
CA PHE A 89 0.84 -9.01 -0.33
C PHE A 89 2.04 -8.50 0.47
N ASN A 90 2.46 -9.21 1.53
CA ASN A 90 3.68 -8.85 2.28
C ASN A 90 4.94 -8.99 1.42
N ALA A 91 5.05 -10.06 0.64
CA ALA A 91 6.17 -10.28 -0.27
C ALA A 91 6.16 -9.25 -1.40
N ALA A 92 4.98 -8.99 -1.99
CA ALA A 92 4.81 -7.94 -2.99
C ALA A 92 5.27 -6.57 -2.45
N THR A 93 4.85 -6.20 -1.24
CA THR A 93 5.25 -4.94 -0.59
C THR A 93 6.76 -4.86 -0.40
N ALA A 94 7.43 -5.96 -0.02
CA ALA A 94 8.88 -6.00 0.13
C ALA A 94 9.61 -5.76 -1.21
N ASP A 95 9.18 -6.41 -2.29
CA ASP A 95 9.76 -6.20 -3.61
C ASP A 95 9.49 -4.77 -4.15
N LEU A 96 8.34 -4.19 -3.82
CA LEU A 96 8.04 -2.78 -4.16
C LEU A 96 8.94 -1.79 -3.42
N GLY A 97 9.36 -2.08 -2.19
CA GLY A 97 10.36 -1.27 -1.48
C GLY A 97 11.73 -1.29 -2.14
N VAL A 98 12.17 -2.46 -2.63
CA VAL A 98 13.42 -2.59 -3.40
C VAL A 98 13.29 -1.88 -4.77
N TYR A 99 12.17 -2.02 -5.45
CA TYR A 99 11.85 -1.31 -6.69
C TYR A 99 11.99 0.21 -6.50
N GLN A 100 11.36 0.75 -5.46
CA GLN A 100 11.43 2.16 -5.11
C GLN A 100 12.89 2.61 -4.95
N ALA A 101 13.67 1.92 -4.12
CA ALA A 101 15.07 2.26 -3.87
C ALA A 101 15.92 2.28 -5.13
N LEU A 102 15.68 1.34 -6.06
CA LEU A 102 16.40 1.26 -7.34
C LEU A 102 16.07 2.42 -8.28
N MET A 103 14.80 2.85 -8.33
CA MET A 103 14.37 3.97 -9.17
C MET A 103 14.87 5.31 -8.63
N GLU A 104 14.81 5.50 -7.31
CA GLU A 104 15.37 6.69 -6.65
C GLU A 104 16.90 6.77 -6.84
N ASP A 105 17.62 5.65 -6.65
CA ASP A 105 19.10 5.62 -6.86
C ASP A 105 19.48 5.92 -8.31
N ALA A 106 18.73 5.38 -9.29
CA ALA A 106 18.97 5.62 -10.70
C ALA A 106 18.91 7.11 -11.04
N LEU A 107 17.87 7.80 -10.57
CA LEU A 107 17.67 9.22 -10.83
C LEU A 107 18.72 10.08 -10.09
N GLN A 108 18.90 9.82 -8.79
CA GLN A 108 19.90 10.54 -7.97
C GLN A 108 21.32 10.35 -8.49
N HIS A 109 21.65 9.17 -9.02
CA HIS A 109 22.98 8.92 -9.60
C HIS A 109 23.24 9.83 -10.79
N LEU A 110 22.28 9.97 -11.71
CA LEU A 110 22.40 10.85 -12.86
C LEU A 110 22.53 12.32 -12.47
N TYR A 111 21.78 12.79 -11.48
CA TYR A 111 21.92 14.15 -10.97
C TYR A 111 23.31 14.41 -10.40
N ARG A 112 23.87 13.45 -9.63
CA ARG A 112 25.23 13.59 -9.07
C ARG A 112 26.33 13.56 -10.12
N ALA A 113 26.11 12.87 -11.22
CA ALA A 113 27.06 12.83 -12.34
C ALA A 113 27.14 14.14 -13.14
N GLY A 114 26.29 15.11 -12.82
CA GLY A 114 26.40 16.49 -13.33
C GLY A 114 25.97 16.69 -14.76
N GLY A 115 25.02 15.87 -15.28
CA GLY A 115 24.39 16.15 -16.56
C GLY A 115 25.37 16.28 -17.74
N THR A 116 26.36 15.39 -17.84
CA THR A 116 27.24 15.36 -19.03
C THR A 116 26.39 15.04 -20.26
N GLY A 117 26.72 15.56 -21.47
CA GLY A 117 25.88 15.55 -22.68
C GLY A 117 25.28 14.20 -23.17
N GLY A 118 25.47 13.12 -22.43
CA GLY A 118 24.81 11.83 -22.59
C GLY A 118 23.66 11.55 -21.60
N SER A 119 23.54 12.36 -20.54
CA SER A 119 22.58 12.15 -19.43
C SER A 119 21.12 12.37 -19.87
N ARG A 120 20.90 13.26 -20.82
CA ARG A 120 19.57 13.57 -21.36
C ARG A 120 18.81 12.34 -21.85
N ASP A 121 19.45 11.49 -22.65
CA ASP A 121 18.84 10.26 -23.13
C ASP A 121 18.58 9.26 -21.99
N LEU A 122 19.37 9.33 -20.92
CA LEU A 122 19.18 8.49 -19.74
C LEU A 122 17.99 8.95 -18.90
N PHE A 123 17.80 10.25 -18.69
CA PHE A 123 16.60 10.81 -18.06
C PHE A 123 15.33 10.44 -18.84
N LYS A 124 15.37 10.56 -20.18
CA LYS A 124 14.27 10.11 -21.05
C LYS A 124 13.96 8.63 -20.86
N ARG A 125 14.97 7.77 -20.74
CA ARG A 125 14.77 6.33 -20.49
C ARG A 125 14.13 6.06 -19.14
N ILE A 126 14.54 6.75 -18.08
CA ILE A 126 13.93 6.65 -16.75
C ILE A 126 12.48 7.11 -16.82
N GLU A 127 12.19 8.25 -17.44
CA GLU A 127 10.82 8.76 -17.62
C GLU A 127 9.93 7.73 -18.34
N GLN A 128 10.39 7.18 -19.45
CA GLN A 128 9.62 6.18 -20.21
C GLN A 128 9.35 4.89 -19.42
N SER A 129 10.30 4.46 -18.58
CA SER A 129 10.11 3.31 -17.70
C SER A 129 9.08 3.62 -16.64
N LEU A 130 9.21 4.78 -15.96
CA LEU A 130 8.26 5.22 -14.93
C LEU A 130 6.84 5.41 -15.49
N HIS A 131 6.72 5.90 -16.73
CA HIS A 131 5.43 6.01 -17.41
C HIS A 131 4.72 4.63 -17.54
N LYS A 132 5.46 3.61 -17.96
CA LYS A 132 4.94 2.23 -18.06
C LYS A 132 4.62 1.64 -16.69
N HIS A 133 5.50 1.87 -15.72
CA HIS A 133 5.35 1.34 -14.36
C HIS A 133 4.15 1.93 -13.62
N ALA A 134 3.79 3.20 -13.87
CA ALA A 134 2.64 3.85 -13.26
C ALA A 134 1.33 3.09 -13.48
N ALA A 135 1.09 2.61 -14.70
CA ALA A 135 -0.11 1.83 -15.03
C ALA A 135 -0.14 0.47 -14.29
N ARG A 136 1.03 -0.18 -14.15
CA ARG A 136 1.19 -1.47 -13.48
C ARG A 136 0.96 -1.34 -11.97
N VAL A 137 1.55 -0.33 -11.33
CA VAL A 137 1.33 -0.03 -9.91
C VAL A 137 -0.16 0.25 -9.63
N GLU A 138 -0.84 0.99 -10.51
CA GLU A 138 -2.28 1.24 -10.39
C GLU A 138 -3.10 -0.04 -10.60
N GLY A 139 -2.68 -0.92 -11.50
CA GLY A 139 -3.29 -2.24 -11.69
C GLY A 139 -3.24 -3.08 -10.40
N MET A 140 -2.06 -3.20 -9.80
CA MET A 140 -1.87 -3.90 -8.52
C MET A 140 -2.72 -3.27 -7.40
N ARG A 141 -2.79 -1.93 -7.33
CA ARG A 141 -3.58 -1.23 -6.31
C ARG A 141 -5.05 -1.64 -6.31
N ARG A 142 -5.64 -1.88 -7.48
CA ARG A 142 -7.06 -2.25 -7.63
C ARG A 142 -7.38 -3.64 -7.11
N THR A 143 -6.40 -4.53 -7.12
CA THR A 143 -6.55 -5.93 -6.70
C THR A 143 -6.03 -6.20 -5.29
N THR A 144 -5.43 -5.20 -4.65
CA THR A 144 -4.81 -5.32 -3.33
C THR A 144 -5.81 -4.94 -2.23
N PRO A 145 -5.87 -5.70 -1.10
CA PRO A 145 -6.72 -5.38 0.04
C PRO A 145 -6.44 -3.99 0.62
N GLY A 146 -7.47 -3.39 1.25
CA GLY A 146 -7.45 -2.03 1.77
C GLY A 146 -6.28 -1.73 2.72
N GLU A 147 -5.87 -2.72 3.51
CA GLU A 147 -4.74 -2.62 4.45
C GLU A 147 -3.39 -2.32 3.76
N PHE A 148 -3.14 -2.87 2.55
CA PHE A 148 -1.94 -2.63 1.74
C PHE A 148 -2.12 -1.51 0.70
N ALA A 149 -3.35 -1.14 0.37
CA ALA A 149 -3.63 -0.16 -0.68
C ALA A 149 -3.01 1.22 -0.40
N GLY A 150 -2.76 1.55 0.86
CA GLY A 150 -2.04 2.76 1.28
C GLY A 150 -0.61 2.81 0.73
N ASN A 151 0.13 1.71 0.83
CA ASN A 151 1.50 1.58 0.35
C ASN A 151 1.57 1.74 -1.18
N LEU A 152 0.64 1.13 -1.92
CA LEU A 152 0.57 1.26 -3.38
C LEU A 152 0.16 2.67 -3.84
N ARG A 153 -0.70 3.38 -3.09
CA ARG A 153 -0.99 4.79 -3.36
C ARG A 153 0.24 5.68 -3.18
N ALA A 154 0.99 5.47 -2.10
CA ALA A 154 2.23 6.19 -1.85
C ALA A 154 3.26 5.93 -2.96
N LEU A 155 3.45 4.66 -3.35
CA LEU A 155 4.32 4.28 -4.45
C LEU A 155 3.87 4.89 -5.79
N GLY A 156 2.56 4.86 -6.09
CA GLY A 156 2.02 5.48 -7.29
C GLY A 156 2.22 6.99 -7.34
N LYS A 157 2.19 7.67 -6.18
CA LYS A 157 2.57 9.09 -6.09
C LYS A 157 4.06 9.26 -6.39
N LEU A 158 4.92 8.50 -5.72
CA LEU A 158 6.37 8.55 -5.93
C LEU A 158 6.75 8.34 -7.40
N VAL A 159 6.19 7.33 -8.06
CA VAL A 159 6.45 7.05 -9.48
C VAL A 159 6.11 8.25 -10.37
N ARG A 160 5.03 8.98 -10.07
CA ARG A 160 4.68 10.21 -10.78
C ARG A 160 5.64 11.35 -10.48
N ASP A 161 6.04 11.51 -9.22
CA ASP A 161 6.98 12.55 -8.79
C ASP A 161 8.35 12.34 -9.47
N LEU A 162 8.92 11.13 -9.39
CA LEU A 162 10.17 10.79 -10.07
C LEU A 162 10.09 10.94 -11.60
N ARG A 163 8.93 10.66 -12.19
CA ARG A 163 8.70 10.88 -13.61
C ARG A 163 8.75 12.36 -13.97
N THR A 164 8.15 13.21 -13.15
CA THR A 164 8.19 14.67 -13.33
C THR A 164 9.61 15.18 -13.22
N GLU A 165 10.36 14.76 -12.19
CA GLU A 165 11.77 15.11 -12.02
C GLU A 165 12.63 14.70 -13.22
N ALA A 166 12.46 13.46 -13.72
CA ALA A 166 13.19 12.99 -14.91
C ALA A 166 12.85 13.78 -16.17
N LEU A 167 11.59 14.22 -16.29
CA LEU A 167 11.13 15.03 -17.41
C LEU A 167 11.69 16.46 -17.35
N GLU A 168 11.69 17.07 -16.18
CA GLU A 168 12.29 18.39 -15.95
C GLU A 168 13.78 18.37 -16.28
N ALA A 169 14.54 17.39 -15.76
CA ALA A 169 15.95 17.23 -16.09
C ALA A 169 16.22 17.02 -17.59
N PHE A 170 15.33 16.29 -18.29
CA PHE A 170 15.43 16.12 -19.74
C PHE A 170 15.26 17.43 -20.50
N TYR A 171 14.43 18.34 -20.03
CA TYR A 171 14.20 19.64 -20.70
C TYR A 171 15.23 20.70 -20.28
N ASP A 172 15.67 20.72 -19.02
CA ASP A 172 16.68 21.69 -18.56
C ASP A 172 18.02 21.54 -19.30
N ASP A 173 18.47 20.31 -19.55
CA ASP A 173 19.65 20.00 -20.37
C ASP A 173 19.50 20.44 -21.84
N SER A 174 18.32 20.86 -22.29
CA SER A 174 18.08 21.31 -23.65
C SER A 174 18.23 22.82 -23.86
N ILE A 175 18.48 23.57 -22.77
CA ILE A 175 18.56 25.05 -22.81
C ILE A 175 20.03 25.54 -22.76
N MET A 176 20.97 24.68 -22.41
CA MET A 176 22.42 24.96 -22.44
C MET A 176 23.09 24.41 -23.71
#